data_3e1729bf955947ca775dc58c61678b91
#
_entry.id   3e1729bf955947ca775dc58c61678b91
#
_cell.length_a   1.000
_cell.length_b   1.000
_cell.length_c   1.000
_cell.angle_alpha   90.00
_cell.angle_beta   90.00
_cell.angle_gamma   90.00
#
_symmetry.space_group_name_H-M   'P 1'
#
loop_
_entity.id
_entity.type
_entity.pdbx_description
1 polymer ?
#
loop_
_entity_poly.entity_id
_entity_poly.type
_entity_poly.pdbx_seq_one_letter_code
_entity_poly.pdbx_strand_id
1 'polypeptide(L)'
;MRSNIPFGESYKDPFGFQAKAYYRDDNRTLLEPYRVEGTPGTMFHYQGGNTMLLAEMLDHVRDGNLSEDIANGLWEQMGAEHDAFWGLDGDPSDGAVERSFAQYYATTRDFARFGQLLLDTGAWKGQQLLPRDFVERMITPIERLTDEVDTDYYGYQIWLGTTDDGLPFSMLEGLRGQMVISLPDLDMVVVRTGYDKLKAKKRDLPVDTYTVIDIARRLR
;
A
#
# COMPACT_ATOMS: atom_id res chain seq x y z
N MET A 1 8.53 5.99 -1.14
CA MET A 1 9.25 5.29 -2.22
C MET A 1 10.37 6.15 -2.85
N ARG A 2 10.85 7.19 -2.14
CA ARG A 2 11.86 8.15 -2.63
C ARG A 2 12.98 8.40 -1.59
N SER A 3 13.28 7.39 -0.76
CA SER A 3 14.31 7.49 0.29
C SER A 3 15.74 7.51 -0.25
N ASN A 4 15.95 7.02 -1.47
CA ASN A 4 17.29 6.68 -2.01
C ASN A 4 18.06 5.68 -1.13
N ILE A 5 17.34 4.77 -0.46
CA ILE A 5 17.94 3.64 0.24
C ILE A 5 17.83 2.41 -0.67
N PRO A 6 18.94 1.71 -0.95
CA PRO A 6 18.95 0.60 -1.93
C PRO A 6 18.53 -0.73 -1.28
N PHE A 7 17.29 -0.85 -0.82
CA PHE A 7 16.80 -2.12 -0.26
C PHE A 7 16.74 -3.26 -1.28
N GLY A 8 16.37 -2.93 -2.53
CA GLY A 8 16.09 -3.93 -3.56
C GLY A 8 14.68 -4.52 -3.45
N GLU A 9 14.09 -4.87 -4.61
CA GLU A 9 12.73 -5.44 -4.70
C GLU A 9 12.72 -6.72 -5.55
N SER A 10 13.78 -7.52 -5.47
CA SER A 10 13.87 -8.76 -6.21
C SER A 10 13.23 -9.93 -5.45
N TYR A 11 12.14 -10.47 -5.99
CA TYR A 11 11.49 -11.70 -5.51
C TYR A 11 12.12 -12.99 -6.06
N LYS A 12 13.19 -12.87 -6.87
CA LYS A 12 13.91 -14.00 -7.46
C LYS A 12 15.23 -14.31 -6.76
N ASP A 13 15.72 -13.38 -5.97
CA ASP A 13 16.96 -13.54 -5.21
C ASP A 13 16.65 -14.12 -3.83
N PRO A 14 16.99 -15.40 -3.55
CA PRO A 14 16.71 -16.04 -2.27
C PRO A 14 17.55 -15.47 -1.12
N PHE A 15 18.59 -14.69 -1.40
CA PHE A 15 19.43 -14.01 -0.42
C PHE A 15 19.22 -12.49 -0.40
N GLY A 16 18.35 -11.99 -1.26
CA GLY A 16 18.03 -10.58 -1.36
C GLY A 16 17.21 -10.06 -0.18
N PHE A 17 17.00 -8.75 -0.17
CA PHE A 17 16.25 -8.06 0.89
C PHE A 17 14.84 -8.66 1.07
N GLN A 18 14.09 -8.86 -0.01
CA GLN A 18 12.72 -9.37 0.05
C GLN A 18 12.65 -10.77 0.68
N ALA A 19 13.52 -11.69 0.27
CA ALA A 19 13.55 -13.03 0.87
C ALA A 19 13.86 -12.96 2.38
N LYS A 20 14.81 -12.12 2.77
CA LYS A 20 15.12 -11.91 4.19
C LYS A 20 13.94 -11.34 4.95
N ALA A 21 13.26 -10.31 4.41
CA ALA A 21 12.10 -9.68 5.05
C ALA A 21 10.91 -10.64 5.24
N TYR A 22 10.74 -11.61 4.32
CA TYR A 22 9.68 -12.62 4.44
C TYR A 22 9.99 -13.78 5.37
N TYR A 23 11.27 -14.20 5.47
CA TYR A 23 11.62 -15.49 6.05
C TYR A 23 12.58 -15.41 7.25
N ARG A 24 13.16 -14.24 7.55
CA ARG A 24 13.95 -14.05 8.75
C ARG A 24 13.09 -13.50 9.88
N ASP A 25 13.49 -13.81 11.08
CA ASP A 25 13.05 -13.14 12.29
C ASP A 25 13.78 -11.79 12.41
N ASP A 26 13.19 -10.85 13.15
CA ASP A 26 13.79 -9.55 13.46
C ASP A 26 14.07 -8.67 12.21
N ASN A 27 13.00 -8.13 11.67
CA ASN A 27 13.06 -7.20 10.53
C ASN A 27 13.67 -5.84 10.87
N ARG A 28 13.72 -5.46 12.16
CA ARG A 28 14.42 -4.24 12.60
C ARG A 28 15.91 -4.34 12.32
N THR A 29 16.53 -5.42 12.76
CA THR A 29 17.96 -5.71 12.49
C THR A 29 18.23 -5.79 10.98
N LEU A 30 17.26 -6.25 10.18
CA LEU A 30 17.43 -6.28 8.73
C LEU A 30 17.57 -4.88 8.12
N LEU A 31 16.96 -3.85 8.70
CA LEU A 31 17.06 -2.47 8.21
C LEU A 31 18.37 -1.76 8.58
N GLU A 32 19.00 -2.16 9.69
CA GLU A 32 20.16 -1.46 10.26
C GLU A 32 21.35 -1.21 9.31
N PRO A 33 21.73 -2.12 8.40
CA PRO A 33 22.89 -1.89 7.53
C PRO A 33 22.62 -0.91 6.40
N TYR A 34 21.35 -0.61 6.09
CA TYR A 34 20.99 0.22 4.95
C TYR A 34 21.17 1.70 5.25
N ARG A 35 21.62 2.45 4.27
CA ARG A 35 21.88 3.89 4.36
C ARG A 35 21.34 4.60 3.13
N VAL A 36 21.06 5.88 3.27
CA VAL A 36 20.71 6.75 2.16
C VAL A 36 21.88 6.89 1.21
N GLU A 37 21.67 6.66 -0.08
CA GLU A 37 22.66 6.86 -1.14
C GLU A 37 22.22 8.01 -2.04
N GLY A 38 22.95 9.12 -2.01
CA GLY A 38 22.61 10.33 -2.79
C GLY A 38 21.57 11.22 -2.09
N THR A 39 20.76 11.92 -2.86
CA THR A 39 19.79 12.89 -2.36
C THR A 39 18.38 12.28 -2.32
N PRO A 40 17.74 12.15 -1.13
CA PRO A 40 16.36 11.71 -1.05
C PRO A 40 15.42 12.55 -1.92
N GLY A 41 14.45 11.91 -2.52
CA GLY A 41 13.47 12.58 -3.38
C GLY A 41 13.84 12.63 -4.86
N THR A 42 15.09 12.35 -5.24
CA THR A 42 15.55 12.48 -6.64
C THR A 42 15.21 11.26 -7.52
N MET A 43 14.94 10.11 -6.93
CA MET A 43 14.57 8.89 -7.65
C MET A 43 13.37 8.21 -7.01
N PHE A 44 12.55 7.57 -7.83
CA PHE A 44 11.47 6.72 -7.38
C PHE A 44 11.88 5.23 -7.50
N HIS A 45 11.83 4.52 -6.38
CA HIS A 45 12.01 3.08 -6.33
C HIS A 45 10.92 2.46 -5.46
N TYR A 46 10.04 1.66 -6.08
CA TYR A 46 9.07 0.88 -5.32
C TYR A 46 9.81 -0.24 -4.56
N GLN A 47 9.79 -0.18 -3.24
CA GLN A 47 10.54 -1.11 -2.38
C GLN A 47 9.81 -1.31 -1.05
N GLY A 48 9.57 -2.56 -0.66
CA GLY A 48 8.95 -2.92 0.61
C GLY A 48 9.70 -2.37 1.83
N GLY A 49 11.03 -2.28 1.75
CA GLY A 49 11.87 -1.70 2.80
C GLY A 49 11.53 -0.25 3.16
N ASN A 50 11.01 0.54 2.21
CA ASN A 50 10.52 1.89 2.52
C ASN A 50 9.29 1.86 3.44
N THR A 51 8.39 0.91 3.24
CA THR A 51 7.20 0.75 4.09
C THR A 51 7.59 0.25 5.48
N MET A 52 8.53 -0.70 5.55
CA MET A 52 9.07 -1.17 6.83
C MET A 52 9.74 -0.02 7.61
N LEU A 53 10.49 0.84 6.93
CA LEU A 53 11.12 2.00 7.58
C LEU A 53 10.08 2.99 8.12
N LEU A 54 8.98 3.23 7.40
CA LEU A 54 7.88 4.07 7.88
C LEU A 54 7.20 3.46 9.11
N ALA A 55 7.00 2.15 9.13
CA ALA A 55 6.45 1.44 10.27
C ALA A 55 7.36 1.55 11.49
N GLU A 56 8.66 1.34 11.32
CA GLU A 56 9.65 1.48 12.39
C GLU A 56 9.71 2.91 12.95
N MET A 57 9.61 3.91 12.09
CA MET A 57 9.52 5.31 12.53
C MET A 57 8.24 5.57 13.34
N LEU A 58 7.11 5.00 12.93
CA LEU A 58 5.85 5.13 13.64
C LEU A 58 5.91 4.45 15.00
N ASP A 59 6.42 3.22 15.07
CA ASP A 59 6.61 2.45 16.28
C ASP A 59 7.51 3.17 17.30
N HIS A 60 8.54 3.87 16.80
CA HIS A 60 9.44 4.64 17.65
C HIS A 60 8.82 5.90 18.27
N VAL A 61 7.79 6.47 17.67
CA VAL A 61 7.14 7.70 18.17
C VAL A 61 5.83 7.45 18.90
N ARG A 62 5.39 6.19 18.99
CA ARG A 62 4.13 5.79 19.62
C ARG A 62 4.36 4.68 20.64
N ASP A 63 3.55 4.68 21.68
CA ASP A 63 3.42 3.55 22.60
C ASP A 63 2.33 2.62 22.07
N GLY A 64 2.70 1.50 21.46
CA GLY A 64 1.78 0.54 20.84
C GLY A 64 2.39 -0.15 19.63
N ASN A 65 1.58 -0.94 18.93
CA ASN A 65 1.95 -1.61 17.69
C ASN A 65 0.97 -1.25 16.55
N LEU A 66 1.38 -1.52 15.32
CA LEU A 66 0.58 -1.18 14.14
C LEU A 66 -0.79 -1.88 14.13
N SER A 67 -0.88 -3.10 14.63
CA SER A 67 -2.14 -3.85 14.69
C SER A 67 -3.15 -3.16 15.61
N GLU A 68 -2.73 -2.72 16.80
CA GLU A 68 -3.58 -1.97 17.73
C GLU A 68 -3.98 -0.60 17.17
N ASP A 69 -3.05 0.10 16.52
CA ASP A 69 -3.33 1.39 15.91
C ASP A 69 -4.38 1.29 14.80
N ILE A 70 -4.28 0.28 13.95
CA ILE A 70 -5.26 0.04 12.90
C ILE A 70 -6.58 -0.46 13.48
N ALA A 71 -6.56 -1.38 14.44
CA ALA A 71 -7.76 -1.92 15.06
C ALA A 71 -8.61 -0.79 15.69
N ASN A 72 -8.02 -0.01 16.57
CA ASN A 72 -8.72 1.04 17.28
C ASN A 72 -8.98 2.31 16.43
N GLY A 73 -8.02 2.66 15.57
CA GLY A 73 -8.05 3.89 14.78
C GLY A 73 -8.92 3.84 13.54
N LEU A 74 -9.01 2.69 12.89
CA LEU A 74 -9.72 2.55 11.61
C LEU A 74 -10.67 1.35 11.58
N TRP A 75 -10.20 0.16 11.94
CA TRP A 75 -10.92 -1.09 11.71
C TRP A 75 -12.28 -1.13 12.39
N GLU A 76 -12.31 -0.84 13.67
CA GLU A 76 -13.55 -0.76 14.45
C GLU A 76 -14.43 0.41 14.00
N GLN A 77 -13.84 1.58 13.75
CA GLN A 77 -14.57 2.77 13.33
C GLN A 77 -15.19 2.64 11.95
N MET A 78 -14.56 1.90 11.03
CA MET A 78 -15.12 1.55 9.72
C MET A 78 -16.19 0.45 9.82
N GLY A 79 -16.41 -0.15 11.00
CA GLY A 79 -17.35 -1.23 11.21
C GLY A 79 -16.98 -2.46 10.40
N ALA A 80 -15.72 -2.88 10.46
CA ALA A 80 -15.26 -4.12 9.84
C ALA A 80 -16.08 -5.31 10.36
N GLU A 81 -16.41 -6.24 9.46
CA GLU A 81 -17.32 -7.35 9.78
C GLU A 81 -16.58 -8.54 10.40
N HIS A 82 -15.27 -8.62 10.18
CA HIS A 82 -14.46 -9.74 10.62
C HIS A 82 -13.11 -9.24 11.15
N ASP A 83 -12.47 -10.07 11.94
CA ASP A 83 -11.08 -9.83 12.36
C ASP A 83 -10.14 -9.83 11.15
N ALA A 84 -9.11 -9.01 11.24
CA ALA A 84 -7.98 -9.04 10.32
C ALA A 84 -6.75 -9.62 11.04
N PHE A 85 -5.81 -10.14 10.26
CA PHE A 85 -4.58 -10.72 10.78
C PHE A 85 -3.38 -10.10 10.08
N TRP A 86 -2.34 -9.80 10.83
CA TRP A 86 -1.08 -9.35 10.27
C TRP A 86 0.04 -10.33 10.61
N GLY A 87 0.83 -10.71 9.60
CA GLY A 87 1.98 -11.57 9.82
C GLY A 87 3.07 -10.86 10.61
N LEU A 88 3.60 -11.52 11.63
CA LEU A 88 4.72 -11.05 12.42
C LEU A 88 6.04 -11.62 11.91
N ASP A 89 7.14 -10.98 12.27
CA ASP A 89 8.48 -11.41 11.92
C ASP A 89 9.10 -12.40 12.92
N GLY A 90 8.39 -12.74 14.00
CA GLY A 90 8.83 -13.68 15.01
C GLY A 90 7.72 -14.03 16.00
N ASP A 91 8.09 -14.50 17.17
CA ASP A 91 7.15 -14.78 18.26
C ASP A 91 6.74 -13.47 18.95
N PRO A 92 5.44 -13.23 19.20
CA PRO A 92 4.98 -12.03 19.91
C PRO A 92 5.62 -11.84 21.29
N SER A 93 5.94 -12.94 22.00
CA SER A 93 6.59 -12.87 23.31
C SER A 93 8.01 -12.33 23.26
N ASP A 94 8.65 -12.36 22.11
CA ASP A 94 10.01 -11.88 21.89
C ASP A 94 10.05 -10.46 21.29
N GLY A 95 8.89 -9.78 21.24
CA GLY A 95 8.79 -8.41 20.74
C GLY A 95 8.77 -8.33 19.21
N ALA A 96 8.27 -9.38 18.54
CA ALA A 96 8.08 -9.39 17.08
C ALA A 96 7.18 -8.25 16.60
N VAL A 97 7.46 -7.76 15.40
CA VAL A 97 6.73 -6.67 14.76
C VAL A 97 6.00 -7.12 13.51
N GLU A 98 4.97 -6.35 13.12
CA GLU A 98 4.22 -6.62 11.90
C GLU A 98 5.11 -6.48 10.66
N ARG A 99 4.95 -7.41 9.72
CA ARG A 99 5.54 -7.31 8.38
C ARG A 99 4.80 -6.24 7.58
N SER A 100 5.03 -4.98 7.93
CA SER A 100 4.27 -3.81 7.46
C SER A 100 4.19 -3.65 5.95
N PHE A 101 5.08 -4.28 5.20
CA PHE A 101 5.12 -4.25 3.73
C PHE A 101 4.23 -5.34 3.08
N ALA A 102 3.70 -6.30 3.87
CA ALA A 102 2.95 -7.45 3.36
C ALA A 102 2.16 -8.18 4.46
N GLN A 103 1.50 -9.28 4.10
CA GLN A 103 0.89 -10.23 5.02
C GLN A 103 -0.24 -9.66 5.91
N TYR A 104 -0.98 -8.67 5.39
CA TYR A 104 -2.23 -8.22 5.99
C TYR A 104 -3.39 -9.01 5.37
N TYR A 105 -4.14 -9.73 6.18
CA TYR A 105 -5.20 -10.63 5.77
C TYR A 105 -6.54 -10.15 6.28
N ALA A 106 -7.46 -9.88 5.37
CA ALA A 106 -8.82 -9.47 5.69
C ALA A 106 -9.81 -10.02 4.66
N THR A 107 -11.10 -9.93 4.94
CA THR A 107 -12.11 -10.30 3.96
C THR A 107 -12.14 -9.30 2.80
N THR A 108 -12.60 -9.74 1.63
CA THR A 108 -12.74 -8.86 0.45
C THR A 108 -13.62 -7.65 0.75
N ARG A 109 -14.68 -7.83 1.55
CA ARG A 109 -15.60 -6.75 1.92
C ARG A 109 -14.95 -5.76 2.90
N ASP A 110 -14.14 -6.24 3.82
CA ASP A 110 -13.42 -5.37 4.74
C ASP A 110 -12.30 -4.60 4.03
N PHE A 111 -11.64 -5.21 3.05
CA PHE A 111 -10.74 -4.46 2.16
C PHE A 111 -11.45 -3.34 1.37
N ALA A 112 -12.71 -3.54 0.98
CA ALA A 112 -13.47 -2.50 0.29
C ALA A 112 -13.67 -1.23 1.14
N ARG A 113 -13.68 -1.35 2.48
CA ARG A 113 -13.78 -0.20 3.39
C ARG A 113 -12.59 0.75 3.27
N PHE A 114 -11.38 0.24 3.06
CA PHE A 114 -10.23 1.09 2.78
C PHE A 114 -10.39 1.84 1.44
N GLY A 115 -10.90 1.16 0.42
CA GLY A 115 -11.20 1.80 -0.86
C GLY A 115 -12.26 2.90 -0.72
N GLN A 116 -13.31 2.66 0.06
CA GLN A 116 -14.35 3.65 0.35
C GLN A 116 -13.78 4.84 1.13
N LEU A 117 -12.90 4.59 2.10
CA LEU A 117 -12.26 5.65 2.87
C LEU A 117 -11.40 6.58 1.97
N LEU A 118 -10.71 6.02 0.96
CA LEU A 118 -10.00 6.82 -0.04
C LEU A 118 -10.98 7.59 -0.94
N LEU A 119 -12.06 6.93 -1.38
CA LEU A 119 -13.09 7.51 -2.23
C LEU A 119 -13.74 8.73 -1.57
N ASP A 120 -14.06 8.61 -0.28
CA ASP A 120 -14.69 9.65 0.53
C ASP A 120 -13.69 10.62 1.19
N THR A 121 -12.45 10.65 0.68
CA THR A 121 -11.38 11.52 1.19
C THR A 121 -11.23 11.48 2.71
N GLY A 122 -11.20 10.26 3.26
CA GLY A 122 -10.99 10.00 4.69
C GLY A 122 -12.24 10.05 5.56
N ALA A 123 -13.42 10.28 4.97
CA ALA A 123 -14.69 10.22 5.71
C ALA A 123 -15.28 8.81 5.68
N TRP A 124 -15.99 8.46 6.74
CA TRP A 124 -16.74 7.21 6.86
C TRP A 124 -18.10 7.50 7.53
N LYS A 125 -19.19 7.21 6.81
CA LYS A 125 -20.57 7.44 7.30
C LYS A 125 -20.79 8.85 7.89
N GLY A 126 -20.18 9.86 7.29
CA GLY A 126 -20.29 11.26 7.72
C GLY A 126 -19.30 11.71 8.82
N GLN A 127 -18.49 10.81 9.36
CA GLN A 127 -17.43 11.12 10.30
C GLN A 127 -16.07 11.16 9.57
N GLN A 128 -15.26 12.19 9.80
CA GLN A 128 -13.90 12.27 9.27
C GLN A 128 -12.98 11.40 10.13
N LEU A 129 -12.51 10.26 9.62
CA LEU A 129 -11.59 9.35 10.30
C LEU A 129 -10.12 9.70 9.99
N LEU A 130 -9.82 10.08 8.76
CA LEU A 130 -8.50 10.55 8.35
C LEU A 130 -8.60 12.03 7.94
N PRO A 131 -7.59 12.85 8.22
CA PRO A 131 -7.58 14.24 7.76
C PRO A 131 -7.76 14.32 6.23
N ARG A 132 -8.74 15.09 5.78
CA ARG A 132 -9.08 15.22 4.35
C ARG A 132 -7.87 15.62 3.51
N ASP A 133 -7.15 16.65 3.93
CA ASP A 133 -5.97 17.16 3.24
C ASP A 133 -4.83 16.13 3.15
N PHE A 134 -4.75 15.22 4.11
CA PHE A 134 -3.79 14.12 4.07
C PHE A 134 -4.18 13.08 3.04
N VAL A 135 -5.47 12.66 2.98
CA VAL A 135 -5.95 11.69 1.98
C VAL A 135 -5.86 12.29 0.58
N GLU A 136 -6.21 13.56 0.38
CA GLU A 136 -6.03 14.23 -0.90
C GLU A 136 -4.57 14.20 -1.37
N ARG A 137 -3.60 14.42 -0.47
CA ARG A 137 -2.17 14.23 -0.79
C ARG A 137 -1.80 12.78 -1.07
N MET A 138 -2.41 11.81 -0.38
CA MET A 138 -2.15 10.38 -0.64
C MET A 138 -2.52 9.99 -2.07
N ILE A 139 -3.63 10.51 -2.59
CA ILE A 139 -4.15 10.20 -3.93
C ILE A 139 -3.77 11.22 -5.00
N THR A 140 -2.81 12.08 -4.71
CA THR A 140 -2.22 13.02 -5.67
C THR A 140 -0.83 12.55 -6.08
N PRO A 141 -0.46 12.61 -7.37
CA PRO A 141 0.90 12.28 -7.81
C PRO A 141 1.94 13.08 -7.04
N ILE A 142 3.00 12.42 -6.63
CA ILE A 142 4.14 13.09 -5.99
C ILE A 142 4.78 13.98 -7.05
N GLU A 143 4.96 15.27 -6.72
CA GLU A 143 5.62 16.24 -7.63
C GLU A 143 6.98 15.73 -8.10
N ARG A 144 7.26 15.92 -9.38
CA ARG A 144 8.59 15.67 -9.94
C ARG A 144 9.62 16.57 -9.26
N LEU A 145 10.67 15.97 -8.73
CA LEU A 145 11.83 16.71 -8.26
C LEU A 145 12.89 16.90 -9.36
N THR A 146 12.83 16.07 -10.40
CA THR A 146 13.66 16.17 -11.60
C THR A 146 12.85 15.74 -12.82
N ASP A 147 13.20 16.22 -14.02
CA ASP A 147 12.56 15.82 -15.28
C ASP A 147 12.79 14.35 -15.66
N GLU A 148 13.67 13.66 -14.95
CA GLU A 148 14.05 12.27 -15.24
C GLU A 148 13.17 11.24 -14.55
N VAL A 149 12.35 11.63 -13.55
CA VAL A 149 11.55 10.70 -12.75
C VAL A 149 10.07 10.92 -13.00
N ASP A 150 9.48 10.04 -13.79
CA ASP A 150 8.04 9.97 -13.95
C ASP A 150 7.42 9.25 -12.73
N THR A 151 6.63 9.98 -11.94
CA THR A 151 5.95 9.48 -10.75
C THR A 151 4.45 9.76 -10.77
N ASP A 152 3.90 10.08 -11.93
CA ASP A 152 2.48 10.41 -12.09
C ASP A 152 1.53 9.28 -11.69
N TYR A 153 2.08 8.07 -11.50
CA TYR A 153 1.36 6.86 -11.15
C TYR A 153 1.47 6.47 -9.66
N TYR A 154 2.04 7.33 -8.79
CA TYR A 154 2.20 7.01 -7.38
C TYR A 154 2.03 8.23 -6.46
N GLY A 155 1.26 8.06 -5.39
CA GLY A 155 1.08 9.02 -4.30
C GLY A 155 1.78 8.57 -3.00
N TYR A 156 1.16 8.82 -1.86
CA TYR A 156 1.68 8.35 -0.57
C TYR A 156 1.22 6.91 -0.31
N GLN A 157 2.03 5.93 -0.69
CA GLN A 157 1.77 4.49 -0.62
C GLN A 157 0.54 4.03 -1.44
N ILE A 158 0.08 4.84 -2.38
CA ILE A 158 -1.07 4.59 -3.23
C ILE A 158 -0.64 4.60 -4.69
N TRP A 159 -1.03 3.59 -5.45
CA TRP A 159 -0.91 3.57 -6.90
C TRP A 159 -1.99 4.44 -7.53
N LEU A 160 -1.64 5.19 -8.54
CA LEU A 160 -2.53 6.09 -9.25
C LEU A 160 -2.56 5.71 -10.72
N GLY A 161 -3.69 5.91 -11.37
CA GLY A 161 -3.80 5.60 -12.78
C GLY A 161 -4.97 6.32 -13.45
N THR A 162 -4.97 6.18 -14.77
CA THR A 162 -6.03 6.71 -15.63
C THR A 162 -6.33 5.68 -16.71
N THR A 163 -7.60 5.41 -16.98
CA THR A 163 -8.02 4.56 -18.09
C THR A 163 -7.76 5.24 -19.43
N ASP A 164 -7.96 4.53 -20.56
CA ASP A 164 -7.72 5.10 -21.89
C ASP A 164 -8.68 6.24 -22.24
N ASP A 165 -9.87 6.21 -21.68
CA ASP A 165 -10.90 7.24 -21.83
C ASP A 165 -10.82 8.35 -20.77
N GLY A 166 -9.75 8.38 -19.96
CA GLY A 166 -9.47 9.47 -19.05
C GLY A 166 -10.03 9.33 -17.63
N LEU A 167 -10.64 8.18 -17.27
CA LEU A 167 -11.19 7.95 -15.94
C LEU A 167 -10.06 7.77 -14.92
N PRO A 168 -9.91 8.63 -13.91
CA PRO A 168 -8.88 8.50 -12.87
C PRO A 168 -9.27 7.42 -11.86
N PHE A 169 -8.25 6.79 -11.28
CA PHE A 169 -8.42 5.86 -10.16
C PHE A 169 -7.22 5.87 -9.22
N SER A 170 -7.48 5.51 -7.97
CA SER A 170 -6.45 5.17 -6.99
C SER A 170 -6.54 3.69 -6.61
N MET A 171 -5.40 3.07 -6.24
CA MET A 171 -5.37 1.63 -6.01
C MET A 171 -4.37 1.23 -4.93
N LEU A 172 -4.80 0.34 -4.05
CA LEU A 172 -3.91 -0.53 -3.26
C LEU A 172 -3.65 -1.78 -4.08
N GLU A 173 -2.39 -2.09 -4.36
CA GLU A 173 -2.00 -3.24 -5.19
C GLU A 173 -1.08 -4.17 -4.41
N GLY A 174 -1.45 -5.42 -4.32
CA GLY A 174 -0.69 -6.48 -3.68
C GLY A 174 -0.24 -7.57 -4.65
N LEU A 175 0.66 -8.41 -4.16
CA LEU A 175 1.15 -9.56 -4.92
C LEU A 175 0.00 -10.44 -5.40
N ARG A 176 0.20 -11.08 -6.57
CA ARG A 176 -0.75 -12.04 -7.18
C ARG A 176 -2.12 -11.45 -7.52
N GLY A 177 -2.21 -10.13 -7.67
CA GLY A 177 -3.44 -9.47 -8.13
C GLY A 177 -4.45 -9.20 -7.03
N GLN A 178 -3.99 -8.94 -5.82
CA GLN A 178 -4.80 -8.29 -4.80
C GLN A 178 -4.98 -6.83 -5.19
N MET A 179 -6.20 -6.35 -5.32
CA MET A 179 -6.48 -4.97 -5.76
C MET A 179 -7.66 -4.41 -4.97
N VAL A 180 -7.51 -3.19 -4.48
CA VAL A 180 -8.61 -2.34 -4.01
C VAL A 180 -8.55 -1.07 -4.83
N ILE A 181 -9.53 -0.84 -5.70
CA ILE A 181 -9.55 0.24 -6.67
C ILE A 181 -10.68 1.19 -6.32
N SER A 182 -10.36 2.47 -6.16
CA SER A 182 -11.35 3.54 -5.96
C SER A 182 -11.48 4.36 -7.23
N LEU A 183 -12.72 4.51 -7.70
CA LEU A 183 -13.12 5.15 -8.95
C LEU A 183 -14.04 6.34 -8.61
N PRO A 184 -13.51 7.53 -8.30
CA PRO A 184 -14.29 8.65 -7.78
C PRO A 184 -15.37 9.11 -8.75
N ASP A 185 -15.10 9.21 -10.04
CA ASP A 185 -16.08 9.65 -11.04
C ASP A 185 -17.26 8.66 -11.23
N LEU A 186 -17.10 7.43 -10.73
CA LEU A 186 -18.14 6.40 -10.76
C LEU A 186 -18.80 6.17 -9.40
N ASP A 187 -18.30 6.81 -8.35
CA ASP A 187 -18.72 6.53 -6.97
C ASP A 187 -18.65 5.02 -6.67
N MET A 188 -17.50 4.40 -6.98
CA MET A 188 -17.35 2.95 -6.97
C MET A 188 -16.03 2.50 -6.37
N VAL A 189 -16.10 1.45 -5.57
CA VAL A 189 -14.94 0.69 -5.10
C VAL A 189 -15.00 -0.71 -5.68
N VAL A 190 -13.89 -1.18 -6.23
CA VAL A 190 -13.75 -2.53 -6.77
C VAL A 190 -12.66 -3.27 -6.03
N VAL A 191 -12.96 -4.44 -5.51
CA VAL A 191 -11.97 -5.29 -4.84
C VAL A 191 -11.82 -6.61 -5.61
N ARG A 192 -10.58 -6.94 -5.90
CA ARG A 192 -10.20 -8.25 -6.43
C ARG A 192 -9.24 -8.92 -5.45
N THR A 193 -9.57 -10.13 -5.04
CA THR A 193 -8.64 -11.05 -4.40
C THR A 193 -8.29 -12.15 -5.39
N GLY A 194 -7.03 -12.55 -5.49
CA GLY A 194 -6.59 -13.49 -6.51
C GLY A 194 -5.32 -14.24 -6.15
N TYR A 195 -5.02 -15.28 -6.93
CA TYR A 195 -3.81 -16.10 -6.80
C TYR A 195 -2.76 -15.81 -7.86
N ASP A 196 -3.12 -15.08 -8.91
CA ASP A 196 -2.22 -14.73 -10.00
C ASP A 196 -2.66 -13.43 -10.69
N LYS A 197 -1.75 -12.81 -11.42
CA LYS A 197 -2.00 -11.65 -12.26
C LYS A 197 -1.22 -11.77 -13.57
N LEU A 198 -1.69 -11.12 -14.62
CA LEU A 198 -0.95 -11.05 -15.87
C LEU A 198 0.39 -10.32 -15.66
N LYS A 199 1.43 -10.82 -16.30
CA LYS A 199 2.76 -10.17 -16.24
C LYS A 199 2.83 -8.88 -17.06
N ALA A 200 1.91 -8.74 -18.02
CA ALA A 200 1.83 -7.55 -18.86
C ALA A 200 1.47 -6.32 -18.03
N LYS A 201 2.16 -5.23 -18.31
CA LYS A 201 1.91 -3.93 -17.69
C LYS A 201 1.45 -2.93 -18.73
N LYS A 202 0.64 -1.97 -18.29
CA LYS A 202 0.22 -0.80 -19.03
C LYS A 202 0.37 0.40 -18.10
N ARG A 203 1.16 1.41 -18.49
CA ARG A 203 1.48 2.57 -17.64
C ARG A 203 1.94 2.13 -16.23
N ASP A 204 2.88 1.18 -16.18
CA ASP A 204 3.45 0.56 -14.97
C ASP A 204 2.51 -0.25 -14.08
N LEU A 205 1.21 -0.25 -14.33
CA LEU A 205 0.22 -1.05 -13.61
C LEU A 205 -0.09 -2.37 -14.32
N PRO A 206 -0.50 -3.42 -13.60
CA PRO A 206 -0.93 -4.68 -14.22
C PRO A 206 -2.09 -4.45 -15.20
N VAL A 207 -2.07 -5.12 -16.34
CA VAL A 207 -3.17 -5.04 -17.33
C VAL A 207 -4.50 -5.48 -16.72
N ASP A 208 -4.48 -6.41 -15.77
CA ASP A 208 -5.66 -6.87 -15.04
C ASP A 208 -6.42 -5.73 -14.37
N THR A 209 -5.73 -4.68 -13.92
CA THR A 209 -6.35 -3.49 -13.32
C THR A 209 -7.40 -2.89 -14.25
N TYR A 210 -7.03 -2.67 -15.50
CA TYR A 210 -7.91 -2.09 -16.52
C TYR A 210 -9.05 -3.01 -16.88
N THR A 211 -8.79 -4.32 -16.96
CA THR A 211 -9.80 -5.34 -17.20
C THR A 211 -10.84 -5.38 -16.08
N VAL A 212 -10.40 -5.30 -14.82
CA VAL A 212 -11.29 -5.30 -13.65
C VAL A 212 -12.15 -4.03 -13.62
N ILE A 213 -11.58 -2.88 -13.95
CA ILE A 213 -12.31 -1.61 -14.08
C ILE A 213 -13.37 -1.73 -15.18
N ASP A 214 -13.02 -2.25 -16.35
CA ASP A 214 -13.96 -2.41 -17.47
C ASP A 214 -15.12 -3.34 -17.13
N ILE A 215 -14.87 -4.43 -16.41
CA ILE A 215 -15.92 -5.33 -15.93
C ILE A 215 -16.83 -4.58 -14.95
N ALA A 216 -16.29 -3.87 -13.98
CA ALA A 216 -17.06 -3.14 -12.98
C ALA A 216 -17.97 -2.08 -13.62
N ARG A 217 -17.48 -1.35 -14.63
CA ARG A 217 -18.26 -0.35 -15.37
C ARG A 217 -19.48 -0.94 -16.09
N ARG A 218 -19.44 -2.20 -16.51
CA ARG A 218 -20.56 -2.89 -17.19
C ARG A 218 -21.64 -3.38 -16.21
N LEU A 219 -21.33 -3.42 -14.91
CA LEU A 219 -22.27 -3.83 -13.87
C LEU A 219 -23.10 -2.65 -13.32
N ARG A 220 -22.80 -1.44 -13.76
CA ARG A 220 -23.53 -0.21 -13.46
C ARG A 220 -24.56 0.06 -14.55
#